data_6ff3834fad3f9ea769521a9fd59c7252
#
_entry.id   6ff3834fad3f9ea769521a9fd59c7252
#
_cell.length_a   1.000
_cell.length_b   1.000
_cell.length_c   1.000
_cell.angle_alpha   90.00
_cell.angle_beta   90.00
_cell.angle_gamma   90.00
#
_symmetry.space_group_name_H-M   'P 1'
#
loop_
_entity.id
_entity.type
_entity.pdbx_description
1 polymer ?
#
loop_
_entity_poly.entity_id
_entity_poly.type
_entity_poly.pdbx_seq_one_letter_code
_entity_poly.pdbx_strand_id
1 'polypeptide(L)'
;MRVGVKGFSWRNKREIDIEQEKIIEIKPNDTVIIETLESISLSKEIGATIHAMVSKSVIYGLSHISTTIDPGWTGKLLISIHNFRDNSVELRFRDSFCTVCFYRVESESTAILGRPIDRDDIWERLLEIAKEEKDRQARETQIKKEKEKTEDRIRITLMVVFILLTSFIGLQVSFKDAALGASLAAFLAVVSPSIIELLKPK
;
A
#
# COMPACT_ATOMS: atom_id res chain seq x y z
N MET A 1 18.51 -20.52 6.56
CA MET A 1 18.88 -19.10 6.44
C MET A 1 18.15 -18.30 7.50
N ARG A 2 18.79 -17.26 8.01
CA ARG A 2 18.29 -16.42 9.09
C ARG A 2 17.95 -15.01 8.60
N VAL A 3 17.06 -14.35 9.32
CA VAL A 3 16.68 -12.95 9.08
C VAL A 3 17.89 -12.04 9.28
N GLY A 4 18.24 -11.28 8.25
CA GLY A 4 19.37 -10.35 8.23
C GLY A 4 18.97 -8.93 8.67
N VAL A 5 19.79 -7.96 8.28
CA VAL A 5 19.68 -6.58 8.76
C VAL A 5 18.62 -5.80 7.98
N LYS A 6 18.57 -5.94 6.66
CA LYS A 6 17.70 -5.16 5.80
C LYS A 6 16.35 -5.87 5.58
N GLY A 7 15.27 -5.13 5.72
CA GLY A 7 13.93 -5.54 5.37
C GLY A 7 13.18 -4.43 4.64
N PHE A 8 12.15 -4.80 3.88
CA PHE A 8 11.27 -3.85 3.20
C PHE A 8 9.82 -4.34 3.29
N SER A 9 8.88 -3.45 3.60
CA SER A 9 7.43 -3.73 3.59
C SER A 9 6.75 -3.05 2.42
N TRP A 10 6.08 -3.82 1.56
CA TRP A 10 5.30 -3.28 0.44
C TRP A 10 4.09 -2.48 0.90
N ARG A 11 3.46 -2.88 2.00
CA ARG A 11 2.31 -2.17 2.56
C ARG A 11 2.69 -0.79 3.06
N ASN A 12 3.80 -0.70 3.79
CA ASN A 12 4.29 0.55 4.36
C ASN A 12 5.18 1.34 3.38
N LYS A 13 5.63 0.70 2.30
CA LYS A 13 6.55 1.24 1.29
C LYS A 13 7.78 1.88 1.93
N ARG A 14 8.38 1.15 2.87
CA ARG A 14 9.56 1.60 3.61
C ARG A 14 10.56 0.49 3.83
N GLU A 15 11.81 0.89 3.85
CA GLU A 15 12.91 0.09 4.36
C GLU A 15 12.84 -0.02 5.89
N ILE A 16 13.30 -1.16 6.42
CA ILE A 16 13.28 -1.50 7.84
C ILE A 16 14.68 -1.97 8.20
N ASP A 17 15.31 -1.33 9.18
CA ASP A 17 16.52 -1.85 9.81
C ASP A 17 16.13 -2.85 10.90
N ILE A 18 16.14 -4.14 10.51
CA ILE A 18 15.68 -5.22 11.41
C ILE A 18 16.64 -5.41 12.59
N GLU A 19 17.90 -5.07 12.44
CA GLU A 19 18.87 -5.16 13.54
C GLU A 19 18.60 -4.12 14.62
N GLN A 20 18.24 -2.90 14.23
CA GLN A 20 17.87 -1.83 15.16
C GLN A 20 16.48 -2.04 15.76
N GLU A 21 15.48 -2.33 14.93
CA GLU A 21 14.09 -2.56 15.35
C GLU A 21 13.90 -3.90 16.06
N LYS A 22 14.87 -4.83 15.99
CA LYS A 22 14.87 -6.20 16.52
C LYS A 22 13.87 -7.13 15.88
N ILE A 23 12.84 -6.63 15.22
CA ILE A 23 11.77 -7.38 14.57
C ILE A 23 11.45 -6.77 13.22
N ILE A 24 10.86 -7.59 12.35
CA ILE A 24 10.06 -7.13 11.22
C ILE A 24 8.64 -7.63 11.38
N GLU A 25 7.68 -6.71 11.45
CA GLU A 25 6.27 -7.03 11.52
C GLU A 25 5.72 -7.20 10.11
N ILE A 26 5.10 -8.36 9.84
CA ILE A 26 4.42 -8.68 8.58
C ILE A 26 2.92 -8.59 8.82
N LYS A 27 2.31 -7.49 8.41
CA LYS A 27 0.88 -7.24 8.59
C LYS A 27 0.03 -8.19 7.74
N PRO A 28 -1.28 -8.34 8.03
CA PRO A 28 -2.19 -9.09 7.18
C PRO A 28 -2.12 -8.65 5.72
N ASN A 29 -2.02 -9.60 4.78
CA ASN A 29 -1.90 -9.36 3.35
C ASN A 29 -0.73 -8.43 2.96
N ASP A 30 0.32 -8.39 3.78
CA ASP A 30 1.56 -7.70 3.43
C ASP A 30 2.58 -8.67 2.85
N THR A 31 3.38 -8.14 1.95
CA THR A 31 4.57 -8.80 1.45
C THR A 31 5.78 -8.03 1.94
N VAL A 32 6.70 -8.72 2.61
CA VAL A 32 7.98 -8.16 3.01
C VAL A 32 9.12 -8.81 2.23
N ILE A 33 10.16 -8.05 1.97
CA ILE A 33 11.42 -8.55 1.44
C ILE A 33 12.41 -8.55 2.60
N ILE A 34 13.13 -9.66 2.78
CA ILE A 34 14.13 -9.79 3.84
C ILE A 34 15.45 -10.20 3.19
N GLU A 35 16.50 -9.45 3.48
CA GLU A 35 17.87 -9.86 3.18
C GLU A 35 18.30 -10.94 4.16
N THR A 36 18.94 -11.99 3.67
CA THR A 36 19.46 -13.07 4.56
C THR A 36 20.66 -12.58 5.38
N LEU A 37 20.79 -13.11 6.60
CA LEU A 37 21.97 -12.83 7.43
C LEU A 37 23.22 -13.46 6.82
N GLU A 38 23.06 -14.68 6.29
CA GLU A 38 24.16 -15.42 5.67
C GLU A 38 24.39 -14.97 4.24
N SER A 39 25.67 -14.94 3.87
CA SER A 39 26.12 -14.86 2.48
C SER A 39 26.46 -16.27 1.99
N ILE A 40 26.13 -16.56 0.75
CA ILE A 40 26.42 -17.85 0.09
C ILE A 40 27.44 -17.60 -1.03
N SER A 41 28.38 -18.55 -1.18
CA SER A 41 29.26 -18.59 -2.36
C SER A 41 29.19 -19.99 -2.94
N LEU A 42 28.69 -20.11 -4.17
CA LEU A 42 28.52 -21.36 -4.88
C LEU A 42 29.57 -21.50 -5.99
N SER A 43 30.07 -22.72 -6.19
CA SER A 43 30.84 -23.04 -7.37
C SER A 43 29.93 -23.09 -8.61
N LYS A 44 30.51 -23.11 -9.82
CA LYS A 44 29.76 -23.23 -11.07
C LYS A 44 29.04 -24.59 -11.25
N GLU A 45 29.36 -25.56 -10.41
CA GLU A 45 28.77 -26.92 -10.43
C GLU A 45 27.65 -27.09 -9.39
N ILE A 46 27.45 -26.12 -8.50
CA ILE A 46 26.49 -26.21 -7.41
C ILE A 46 25.43 -25.13 -7.58
N GLY A 47 24.18 -25.54 -7.67
CA GLY A 47 23.00 -24.70 -7.55
C GLY A 47 22.29 -24.95 -6.23
N ALA A 48 21.32 -24.12 -5.93
CA ALA A 48 20.50 -24.32 -4.74
C ALA A 48 19.04 -23.87 -4.98
N THR A 49 18.15 -24.33 -4.10
CA THR A 49 16.75 -23.90 -4.06
C THR A 49 16.39 -23.44 -2.66
N ILE A 50 15.49 -22.47 -2.57
CA ILE A 50 15.00 -21.95 -1.30
C ILE A 50 13.62 -22.54 -1.04
N HIS A 51 13.41 -23.05 0.15
CA HIS A 51 12.18 -23.68 0.58
C HIS A 51 11.64 -23.06 1.87
N ALA A 52 10.29 -23.08 1.99
CA ALA A 52 9.62 -22.69 3.21
C ALA A 52 9.99 -23.66 4.37
N MET A 53 10.16 -23.10 5.55
CA MET A 53 10.15 -23.90 6.76
C MET A 53 8.71 -24.26 7.11
N VAL A 54 8.43 -25.57 7.30
CA VAL A 54 7.09 -26.09 7.63
C VAL A 54 6.49 -25.36 8.83
N SER A 55 7.26 -25.12 9.88
CA SER A 55 6.80 -24.40 11.08
C SER A 55 6.36 -22.95 10.75
N LYS A 56 7.08 -22.26 9.88
CA LYS A 56 6.73 -20.89 9.50
C LYS A 56 5.51 -20.85 8.56
N SER A 57 5.36 -21.81 7.66
CA SER A 57 4.21 -21.89 6.77
C SER A 57 2.95 -22.38 7.48
N VAL A 58 3.02 -23.49 8.21
CA VAL A 58 1.83 -24.12 8.80
C VAL A 58 1.34 -23.38 10.05
N ILE A 59 2.25 -22.99 10.93
CA ILE A 59 1.87 -22.37 12.22
C ILE A 59 1.62 -20.88 12.04
N TYR A 60 2.48 -20.21 11.29
CA TYR A 60 2.42 -18.75 11.16
C TYR A 60 1.72 -18.26 9.87
N GLY A 61 1.35 -19.19 8.96
CA GLY A 61 0.68 -18.81 7.70
C GLY A 61 1.54 -17.93 6.79
N LEU A 62 2.86 -18.05 6.89
CA LEU A 62 3.80 -17.34 6.05
C LEU A 62 4.12 -18.18 4.81
N SER A 63 3.98 -17.57 3.64
CA SER A 63 4.46 -18.16 2.40
C SER A 63 5.57 -17.31 1.83
N HIS A 64 6.61 -17.94 1.32
CA HIS A 64 7.62 -17.25 0.54
C HIS A 64 7.70 -17.82 -0.87
N ILE A 65 8.11 -16.98 -1.79
CA ILE A 65 8.32 -17.39 -3.16
C ILE A 65 9.58 -18.24 -3.19
N SER A 66 9.40 -19.54 -3.47
CA SER A 66 10.52 -20.44 -3.69
C SER A 66 11.26 -19.98 -4.95
N THR A 67 12.58 -19.91 -4.87
CA THR A 67 13.43 -19.51 -5.97
C THR A 67 14.69 -20.38 -6.05
N THR A 68 15.34 -20.32 -7.17
CA THR A 68 16.64 -20.98 -7.39
C THR A 68 17.78 -20.01 -7.12
N ILE A 69 18.89 -20.53 -6.67
CA ILE A 69 20.16 -19.83 -6.56
C ILE A 69 21.07 -20.43 -7.64
N ASP A 70 21.42 -19.61 -8.61
CA ASP A 70 22.20 -20.03 -9.76
C ASP A 70 23.60 -20.48 -9.33
N PRO A 71 24.20 -21.49 -10.01
CA PRO A 71 25.59 -21.84 -9.83
C PRO A 71 26.49 -20.62 -10.05
N GLY A 72 27.55 -20.51 -9.25
CA GLY A 72 28.44 -19.36 -9.28
C GLY A 72 27.93 -18.11 -8.56
N TRP A 73 26.81 -18.22 -7.85
CA TRP A 73 26.28 -17.13 -7.02
C TRP A 73 27.24 -16.78 -5.89
N THR A 74 27.38 -15.50 -5.60
CA THR A 74 28.05 -14.99 -4.39
C THR A 74 27.26 -13.82 -3.84
N GLY A 75 26.99 -13.85 -2.53
CA GLY A 75 26.28 -12.78 -1.82
C GLY A 75 25.14 -13.29 -0.94
N LYS A 76 24.45 -12.34 -0.34
CA LYS A 76 23.23 -12.56 0.42
C LYS A 76 22.04 -12.73 -0.51
N LEU A 77 20.93 -13.17 0.02
CA LEU A 77 19.71 -13.42 -0.74
C LEU A 77 18.61 -12.47 -0.30
N LEU A 78 17.79 -12.03 -1.25
CA LEU A 78 16.57 -11.28 -0.99
C LEU A 78 15.40 -12.26 -1.08
N ILE A 79 14.72 -12.46 0.04
CA ILE A 79 13.60 -13.41 0.15
C ILE A 79 12.31 -12.66 0.37
N SER A 80 11.34 -12.88 -0.54
CA SER A 80 10.00 -12.33 -0.43
C SER A 80 9.10 -13.24 0.41
N ILE A 81 8.43 -12.69 1.42
CA ILE A 81 7.53 -13.41 2.34
C ILE A 81 6.19 -12.71 2.38
N HIS A 82 5.12 -13.47 2.23
CA HIS A 82 3.75 -12.99 2.32
C HIS A 82 3.04 -13.56 3.55
N ASN A 83 2.27 -12.73 4.24
CA ASN A 83 1.42 -13.14 5.36
C ASN A 83 -0.01 -13.34 4.89
N PHE A 84 -0.48 -14.59 4.88
CA PHE A 84 -1.85 -14.97 4.51
C PHE A 84 -2.85 -14.94 5.69
N ARG A 85 -2.39 -14.61 6.90
CA ARG A 85 -3.25 -14.54 8.07
C ARG A 85 -3.91 -13.17 8.20
N ASP A 86 -5.01 -13.15 8.96
CA ASP A 86 -5.69 -11.91 9.36
C ASP A 86 -5.00 -11.17 10.51
N ASN A 87 -3.99 -11.79 11.13
CA ASN A 87 -3.19 -11.21 12.21
C ASN A 87 -1.75 -10.95 11.74
N SER A 88 -1.11 -9.93 12.31
CA SER A 88 0.31 -9.67 12.10
C SER A 88 1.17 -10.83 12.59
N VAL A 89 2.28 -11.08 11.90
CA VAL A 89 3.31 -12.04 12.28
C VAL A 89 4.65 -11.31 12.41
N GLU A 90 5.39 -11.62 13.45
CA GLU A 90 6.71 -11.04 13.69
C GLU A 90 7.80 -12.06 13.38
N LEU A 91 8.84 -11.62 12.70
CA LEU A 91 10.12 -12.32 12.59
C LEU A 91 11.20 -11.48 13.27
N ARG A 92 12.00 -12.12 14.11
CA ARG A 92 13.07 -11.44 14.83
C ARG A 92 14.37 -11.49 14.06
N PHE A 93 15.22 -10.50 14.27
CA PHE A 93 16.58 -10.54 13.80
C PHE A 93 17.25 -11.88 14.20
N ARG A 94 17.90 -12.55 13.23
CA ARG A 94 18.52 -13.88 13.35
C ARG A 94 17.57 -15.07 13.50
N ASP A 95 16.25 -14.89 13.44
CA ASP A 95 15.33 -16.02 13.37
C ASP A 95 15.57 -16.84 12.10
N SER A 96 15.54 -18.16 12.19
CA SER A 96 15.50 -19.02 11.00
C SER A 96 14.14 -18.90 10.33
N PHE A 97 14.11 -18.66 9.01
CA PHE A 97 12.86 -18.46 8.28
C PHE A 97 12.73 -19.23 6.97
N CYS A 98 13.83 -19.68 6.37
CA CYS A 98 13.81 -20.52 5.19
C CYS A 98 14.92 -21.57 5.20
N THR A 99 14.74 -22.61 4.38
CA THR A 99 15.71 -23.71 4.18
C THR A 99 16.32 -23.57 2.79
N VAL A 100 17.61 -23.85 2.67
CA VAL A 100 18.30 -23.92 1.37
C VAL A 100 18.73 -25.37 1.14
N CYS A 101 18.39 -25.91 -0.04
CA CYS A 101 18.80 -27.22 -0.49
C CYS A 101 19.80 -27.06 -1.65
N PHE A 102 20.98 -27.65 -1.51
CA PHE A 102 22.02 -27.62 -2.51
C PHE A 102 21.96 -28.86 -3.39
N TYR A 103 22.26 -28.70 -4.69
CA TYR A 103 22.35 -29.79 -5.65
C TYR A 103 23.50 -29.56 -6.62
N ARG A 104 24.02 -30.65 -7.16
CA ARG A 104 25.02 -30.59 -8.23
C ARG A 104 24.33 -30.51 -9.57
N VAL A 105 24.82 -29.64 -10.46
CA VAL A 105 24.36 -29.57 -11.85
C VAL A 105 25.20 -30.52 -12.72
N GLU A 106 24.60 -31.03 -13.78
CA GLU A 106 25.28 -32.01 -14.68
C GLU A 106 26.41 -31.39 -15.52
N SER A 107 26.30 -30.07 -15.78
CA SER A 107 27.30 -29.31 -16.53
C SER A 107 27.60 -28.00 -15.84
N GLU A 108 28.80 -27.49 -15.96
CA GLU A 108 29.15 -26.17 -15.44
C GLU A 108 28.26 -25.08 -16.03
N SER A 109 27.80 -24.22 -15.19
CA SER A 109 27.05 -23.05 -15.58
C SER A 109 27.95 -22.03 -16.27
N THR A 110 27.46 -21.49 -17.39
CA THR A 110 28.01 -20.29 -18.01
C THR A 110 27.62 -19.02 -17.28
N ALA A 111 27.73 -19.02 -15.93
CA ALA A 111 27.28 -17.94 -15.07
C ALA A 111 27.69 -16.57 -15.63
N ILE A 112 26.75 -15.66 -15.70
CA ILE A 112 26.96 -14.27 -16.09
C ILE A 112 27.87 -13.63 -15.05
N LEU A 113 29.13 -13.40 -15.43
CA LEU A 113 30.07 -12.62 -14.63
C LEU A 113 29.56 -11.16 -14.57
N GLY A 114 29.58 -10.55 -13.39
CA GLY A 114 29.31 -9.13 -13.23
C GLY A 114 27.96 -8.77 -12.60
N ARG A 115 27.24 -9.72 -11.99
CA ARG A 115 26.11 -9.34 -11.11
C ARG A 115 26.66 -8.68 -9.83
N PRO A 116 26.05 -7.58 -9.37
CA PRO A 116 26.40 -6.99 -8.08
C PRO A 116 26.29 -8.01 -6.94
N ILE A 117 27.26 -7.98 -6.04
CA ILE A 117 27.20 -8.77 -4.80
C ILE A 117 25.98 -8.28 -3.98
N ASP A 118 25.26 -9.20 -3.31
CA ASP A 118 24.10 -8.93 -2.48
C ASP A 118 22.88 -8.33 -3.21
N ARG A 119 22.93 -8.21 -4.55
CA ARG A 119 21.84 -7.70 -5.39
C ARG A 119 21.37 -6.31 -4.97
N ASP A 120 22.30 -5.42 -4.64
CA ASP A 120 21.98 -4.02 -4.34
C ASP A 120 21.28 -3.33 -5.52
N ASP A 121 21.53 -3.76 -6.76
CA ASP A 121 20.81 -3.33 -7.96
C ASP A 121 19.29 -3.54 -7.84
N ILE A 122 18.87 -4.70 -7.35
CA ILE A 122 17.45 -5.01 -7.12
C ILE A 122 16.92 -4.22 -5.93
N TRP A 123 17.71 -4.08 -4.87
CA TRP A 123 17.30 -3.33 -3.68
C TRP A 123 17.05 -1.85 -3.99
N GLU A 124 17.98 -1.20 -4.68
CA GLU A 124 17.83 0.18 -5.12
C GLU A 124 16.59 0.36 -6.00
N ARG A 125 16.40 -0.53 -6.98
CA ARG A 125 15.22 -0.50 -7.85
C ARG A 125 13.91 -0.69 -7.09
N LEU A 126 13.88 -1.55 -6.06
CA LEU A 126 12.76 -1.74 -5.16
C LEU A 126 12.38 -0.43 -4.46
N LEU A 127 13.37 0.28 -3.92
CA LEU A 127 13.17 1.55 -3.23
C LEU A 127 12.67 2.65 -4.17
N GLU A 128 13.19 2.71 -5.41
CA GLU A 128 12.69 3.65 -6.44
C GLU A 128 11.21 3.40 -6.75
N ILE A 129 10.82 2.16 -7.05
CA ILE A 129 9.43 1.79 -7.34
C ILE A 129 8.52 2.14 -6.17
N ALA A 130 8.94 1.85 -4.95
CA ALA A 130 8.18 2.17 -3.75
C ALA A 130 7.95 3.68 -3.59
N LYS A 131 8.97 4.48 -3.89
CA LYS A 131 8.89 5.95 -3.87
C LYS A 131 7.92 6.46 -4.93
N GLU A 132 8.05 6.00 -6.18
CA GLU A 132 7.16 6.37 -7.28
C GLU A 132 5.69 6.07 -6.96
N GLU A 133 5.42 4.89 -6.40
CA GLU A 133 4.07 4.51 -5.99
C GLU A 133 3.52 5.35 -4.84
N LYS A 134 4.35 5.70 -3.87
CA LYS A 134 3.98 6.58 -2.75
C LYS A 134 3.60 7.98 -3.26
N ASP A 135 4.40 8.52 -4.19
CA ASP A 135 4.17 9.83 -4.79
C ASP A 135 2.90 9.82 -5.65
N ARG A 136 2.63 8.72 -6.37
CA ARG A 136 1.39 8.55 -7.14
C ARG A 136 0.17 8.54 -6.22
N GLN A 137 0.19 7.76 -5.15
CA GLN A 137 -0.90 7.70 -4.17
C GLN A 137 -1.16 9.05 -3.49
N ALA A 138 -0.09 9.79 -3.17
CA ALA A 138 -0.22 11.14 -2.62
C ALA A 138 -0.92 12.09 -3.60
N ARG A 139 -0.54 12.07 -4.89
CA ARG A 139 -1.20 12.86 -5.94
C ARG A 139 -2.66 12.48 -6.15
N GLU A 140 -2.98 11.19 -6.22
CA GLU A 140 -4.37 10.72 -6.35
C GLU A 140 -5.23 11.17 -5.16
N THR A 141 -4.69 11.09 -3.96
CA THR A 141 -5.36 11.56 -2.74
C THR A 141 -5.61 13.08 -2.77
N GLN A 142 -4.65 13.86 -3.25
CA GLN A 142 -4.82 15.32 -3.41
C GLN A 142 -5.90 15.65 -4.43
N ILE A 143 -5.86 15.00 -5.61
CA ILE A 143 -6.89 15.21 -6.67
C ILE A 143 -8.28 14.86 -6.13
N LYS A 144 -8.42 13.78 -5.36
CA LYS A 144 -9.69 13.40 -4.76
C LYS A 144 -10.19 14.47 -3.78
N LYS A 145 -9.32 14.96 -2.91
CA LYS A 145 -9.65 16.04 -1.95
C LYS A 145 -10.04 17.35 -2.64
N GLU A 146 -9.39 17.71 -3.76
CA GLU A 146 -9.73 18.90 -4.54
C GLU A 146 -11.08 18.76 -5.23
N LYS A 147 -11.39 17.57 -5.77
CA LYS A 147 -12.71 17.29 -6.34
C LYS A 147 -13.82 17.40 -5.28
N GLU A 148 -13.64 16.79 -4.13
CA GLU A 148 -14.59 16.88 -3.00
C GLU A 148 -14.84 18.34 -2.58
N LYS A 149 -13.76 19.14 -2.43
CA LYS A 149 -13.88 20.58 -2.12
C LYS A 149 -14.62 21.36 -3.20
N THR A 150 -14.41 21.02 -4.47
CA THR A 150 -15.07 21.68 -5.60
C THR A 150 -16.56 21.33 -5.62
N GLU A 151 -16.91 20.07 -5.40
CA GLU A 151 -18.30 19.64 -5.29
C GLU A 151 -19.02 20.32 -4.13
N ASP A 152 -18.39 20.43 -2.97
CA ASP A 152 -18.94 21.13 -1.82
C ASP A 152 -19.15 22.64 -2.10
N ARG A 153 -18.20 23.29 -2.78
CA ARG A 153 -18.36 24.68 -3.21
C ARG A 153 -19.54 24.87 -4.16
N ILE A 154 -19.70 23.97 -5.14
CA ILE A 154 -20.82 24.00 -6.09
C ILE A 154 -22.14 23.83 -5.33
N ARG A 155 -22.24 22.89 -4.38
CA ARG A 155 -23.43 22.67 -3.54
C ARG A 155 -23.78 23.92 -2.73
N ILE A 156 -22.81 24.53 -2.07
CA ILE A 156 -23.00 25.76 -1.29
C ILE A 156 -23.47 26.89 -2.20
N THR A 157 -22.86 27.06 -3.37
CA THR A 157 -23.25 28.08 -4.34
C THR A 157 -24.69 27.88 -4.82
N LEU A 158 -25.07 26.65 -5.15
CA LEU A 158 -26.45 26.32 -5.56
C LEU A 158 -27.45 26.59 -4.42
N MET A 159 -27.09 26.29 -3.18
CA MET A 159 -27.92 26.59 -2.00
C MET A 159 -28.14 28.10 -1.82
N VAL A 160 -27.07 28.90 -1.95
CA VAL A 160 -27.17 30.36 -1.86
C VAL A 160 -28.04 30.95 -2.99
N VAL A 161 -27.84 30.49 -4.23
CA VAL A 161 -28.64 30.91 -5.40
C VAL A 161 -30.12 30.53 -5.17
N PHE A 162 -30.39 29.35 -4.69
CA PHE A 162 -31.75 28.89 -4.38
C PHE A 162 -32.43 29.81 -3.33
N ILE A 163 -31.73 30.13 -2.23
CA ILE A 163 -32.24 31.04 -1.19
C ILE A 163 -32.52 32.42 -1.73
N LEU A 164 -31.63 32.97 -2.57
CA LEU A 164 -31.82 34.28 -3.20
C LEU A 164 -33.03 34.29 -4.14
N LEU A 165 -33.19 33.26 -4.98
CA LEU A 165 -34.31 33.13 -5.91
C LEU A 165 -35.64 33.01 -5.15
N THR A 166 -35.71 32.18 -4.11
CA THR A 166 -36.94 32.01 -3.32
C THR A 166 -37.31 33.31 -2.57
N SER A 167 -36.32 34.02 -2.04
CA SER A 167 -36.52 35.31 -1.40
C SER A 167 -37.02 36.37 -2.39
N PHE A 168 -36.46 36.41 -3.59
CA PHE A 168 -36.88 37.35 -4.64
C PHE A 168 -38.31 37.09 -5.13
N ILE A 169 -38.68 35.83 -5.36
CA ILE A 169 -40.04 35.43 -5.77
C ILE A 169 -41.03 35.79 -4.64
N GLY A 170 -40.69 35.48 -3.37
CA GLY A 170 -41.52 35.82 -2.23
C GLY A 170 -41.81 37.34 -2.14
N LEU A 171 -40.82 38.17 -2.37
CA LEU A 171 -40.94 39.62 -2.37
C LEU A 171 -41.88 40.10 -3.47
N GLN A 172 -41.72 39.62 -4.72
CA GLN A 172 -42.54 40.01 -5.86
C GLN A 172 -44.02 39.63 -5.70
N VAL A 173 -44.29 38.43 -5.13
CA VAL A 173 -45.66 37.96 -4.87
C VAL A 173 -46.31 38.75 -3.75
N SER A 174 -45.57 39.05 -2.68
CA SER A 174 -46.07 39.83 -1.55
C SER A 174 -46.46 41.25 -1.90
N PHE A 175 -45.79 41.86 -2.92
CA PHE A 175 -46.13 43.19 -3.44
C PHE A 175 -47.43 43.20 -4.27
N LYS A 176 -47.83 42.06 -4.87
CA LYS A 176 -49.01 41.98 -5.75
C LYS A 176 -50.25 41.49 -5.04
N ASP A 177 -50.13 40.58 -4.11
CA ASP A 177 -51.25 40.02 -3.37
C ASP A 177 -50.73 39.42 -2.02
N ALA A 178 -51.13 40.03 -0.90
CA ALA A 178 -50.67 39.62 0.43
C ALA A 178 -51.09 38.20 0.81
N ALA A 179 -52.25 37.71 0.33
CA ALA A 179 -52.76 36.38 0.62
C ALA A 179 -51.98 35.30 -0.10
N LEU A 180 -51.63 35.55 -1.38
CA LEU A 180 -50.78 34.68 -2.20
C LEU A 180 -49.34 34.68 -1.67
N GLY A 181 -48.85 35.83 -1.22
CA GLY A 181 -47.51 35.93 -0.61
C GLY A 181 -47.38 35.10 0.67
N ALA A 182 -48.40 35.10 1.54
CA ALA A 182 -48.43 34.33 2.76
C ALA A 182 -48.46 32.79 2.46
N SER A 183 -49.23 32.34 1.49
CA SER A 183 -49.32 30.93 1.11
C SER A 183 -48.03 30.41 0.49
N LEU A 184 -47.36 31.23 -0.35
CA LEU A 184 -46.05 30.91 -0.95
C LEU A 184 -44.95 30.85 0.12
N ALA A 185 -44.95 31.78 1.10
CA ALA A 185 -44.00 31.77 2.17
C ALA A 185 -44.15 30.49 3.05
N ALA A 186 -45.38 30.06 3.31
CA ALA A 186 -45.66 28.83 4.02
C ALA A 186 -45.18 27.60 3.30
N PHE A 187 -45.41 27.53 1.96
CA PHE A 187 -44.89 26.44 1.11
C PHE A 187 -43.38 26.39 1.08
N LEU A 188 -42.70 27.51 0.93
CA LEU A 188 -41.24 27.62 0.92
C LEU A 188 -40.65 27.26 2.30
N ALA A 189 -41.32 27.60 3.41
CA ALA A 189 -40.88 27.22 4.77
C ALA A 189 -40.91 25.69 4.98
N VAL A 190 -41.81 24.97 4.33
CA VAL A 190 -41.89 23.50 4.40
C VAL A 190 -40.88 22.82 3.48
N VAL A 191 -40.66 23.33 2.29
CA VAL A 191 -39.82 22.69 1.25
C VAL A 191 -38.36 23.04 1.39
N SER A 192 -38.02 24.27 1.82
CA SER A 192 -36.63 24.73 1.94
C SER A 192 -35.76 23.84 2.85
N PRO A 193 -36.18 23.39 4.03
CA PRO A 193 -35.38 22.54 4.88
C PRO A 193 -34.95 21.24 4.19
N SER A 194 -35.87 20.62 3.45
CA SER A 194 -35.59 19.38 2.71
C SER A 194 -34.59 19.57 1.57
N ILE A 195 -34.68 20.69 0.85
CA ILE A 195 -33.72 21.03 -0.20
C ILE A 195 -32.35 21.39 0.41
N ILE A 196 -32.34 22.15 1.50
CA ILE A 196 -31.11 22.50 2.21
C ILE A 196 -30.40 21.24 2.74
N GLU A 197 -31.16 20.27 3.23
CA GLU A 197 -30.61 19.00 3.72
C GLU A 197 -29.99 18.15 2.61
N LEU A 198 -30.58 18.13 1.42
CA LEU A 198 -30.04 17.48 0.21
C LEU A 198 -28.75 18.13 -0.30
N LEU A 199 -28.60 19.43 -0.09
CA LEU A 199 -27.45 20.23 -0.56
C LEU A 199 -26.35 20.37 0.49
N LYS A 200 -26.52 19.88 1.73
CA LYS A 200 -25.48 19.92 2.75
C LYS A 200 -24.23 19.18 2.30
N PRO A 201 -23.04 19.76 2.48
CA PRO A 201 -21.79 19.06 2.27
C PRO A 201 -21.69 17.83 3.19
N LYS A 202 -21.18 16.75 2.62
CA LYS A 202 -20.93 15.50 3.39
C LYS A 202 -19.64 15.58 4.16
#